data_cf2482eac38a4298d5323d1cb9176f1e
#
_entry.id   cf2482eac38a4298d5323d1cb9176f1e
#
_cell.length_a   1.000
_cell.length_b   1.000
_cell.length_c   1.000
_cell.angle_alpha   90.00
_cell.angle_beta   90.00
_cell.angle_gamma   90.00
#
_symmetry.space_group_name_H-M   'P 1'
#
loop_
_entity.id
_entity.type
_entity.pdbx_description
1 polymer ?
#
loop_
_entity_poly.entity_id
_entity_poly.type
_entity_poly.pdbx_seq_one_letter_code
_entity_poly.pdbx_strand_id
1 'polypeptide(L)'
;MKILDIHHVGLLSPEAAAHARFYLEVWGLQPAGEDRHARYLRGASTGHHIVSLHPASRRGLHHLAFSVAGREAVDEAAIELERRGITIVAHPDYLDEQGAGYGLRFLDPEKRCIELSAGVTGSSKGRPDGNGGPRRLCHVGLNTPWFEQIVEFYTGILGFRISDRIEDQLAFLRCDRRHHVIVFNRADHPSVNHVAYEIANVDDVMKAVSNLRARGHEPDWGPGRHGPGNNIFCYYRDPAGYVNEFSSEIAYIEDEAIHKPAVWRRAPETLDFWGTAGTPGADVRNAMAGDPDPGWTSKGIIEI
;
A
#
# COMPACT_ATOMS: atom_id res chain seq x y z
N MET A 1 -11.76 9.73 13.27
CA MET A 1 -10.50 10.28 12.69
C MET A 1 -10.71 10.64 11.23
N LYS A 2 -9.97 11.63 10.69
CA LYS A 2 -10.03 11.97 9.27
C LYS A 2 -8.64 11.75 8.64
N ILE A 3 -8.49 10.61 7.99
CA ILE A 3 -7.31 10.28 7.18
C ILE A 3 -7.48 10.93 5.82
N LEU A 4 -6.40 11.51 5.28
CA LEU A 4 -6.42 12.28 4.02
C LEU A 4 -5.87 11.48 2.85
N ASP A 5 -4.81 10.71 3.06
CA ASP A 5 -4.13 9.95 1.99
C ASP A 5 -3.31 8.81 2.59
N ILE A 6 -3.05 7.79 1.79
CA ILE A 6 -1.96 6.85 2.05
C ILE A 6 -0.64 7.54 1.70
N HIS A 7 0.30 7.55 2.63
CA HIS A 7 1.54 8.32 2.47
C HIS A 7 2.69 7.44 2.00
N HIS A 8 3.05 6.43 2.79
CA HIS A 8 4.13 5.49 2.46
C HIS A 8 3.90 4.13 3.10
N VAL A 9 4.69 3.15 2.63
CA VAL A 9 4.77 1.81 3.21
C VAL A 9 6.20 1.51 3.62
N GLY A 10 6.40 1.06 4.84
CA GLY A 10 7.66 0.51 5.34
C GLY A 10 7.66 -1.01 5.14
N LEU A 11 8.66 -1.54 4.44
CA LEU A 11 8.84 -2.95 4.17
C LEU A 11 10.08 -3.49 4.88
N LEU A 12 9.96 -4.65 5.51
CA LEU A 12 11.09 -5.38 6.04
C LEU A 12 11.84 -6.07 4.90
N SER A 13 13.17 -5.97 4.87
CA SER A 13 13.96 -6.49 3.76
C SER A 13 15.22 -7.21 4.23
N PRO A 14 15.35 -8.51 3.93
CA PRO A 14 16.57 -9.26 4.24
C PRO A 14 17.82 -8.72 3.54
N GLU A 15 17.65 -8.19 2.33
CA GLU A 15 18.70 -7.66 1.46
C GLU A 15 18.40 -6.21 1.06
N ALA A 16 18.21 -5.33 2.05
CA ALA A 16 17.70 -3.96 1.82
C ALA A 16 18.50 -3.17 0.78
N ALA A 17 19.84 -3.39 0.67
CA ALA A 17 20.65 -2.72 -0.34
C ALA A 17 20.38 -3.24 -1.77
N ALA A 18 20.24 -4.55 -1.95
CA ALA A 18 19.91 -5.15 -3.26
C ALA A 18 18.46 -4.80 -3.65
N HIS A 19 17.55 -4.83 -2.68
CA HIS A 19 16.15 -4.44 -2.85
C HIS A 19 16.02 -2.98 -3.28
N ALA A 20 16.75 -2.05 -2.63
CA ALA A 20 16.77 -0.64 -3.03
C ALA A 20 17.31 -0.45 -4.45
N ARG A 21 18.37 -1.17 -4.85
CA ARG A 21 18.87 -1.09 -6.23
C ARG A 21 17.81 -1.47 -7.27
N PHE A 22 17.01 -2.51 -7.03
CA PHE A 22 15.91 -2.87 -7.93
C PHE A 22 14.93 -1.70 -8.09
N TYR A 23 14.50 -1.07 -6.99
CA TYR A 23 13.59 0.07 -7.07
C TYR A 23 14.19 1.27 -7.81
N LEU A 24 15.49 1.52 -7.64
CA LEU A 24 16.18 2.65 -8.27
C LEU A 24 16.48 2.41 -9.76
N GLU A 25 16.99 1.22 -10.11
CA GLU A 25 17.50 0.94 -11.43
C GLU A 25 16.45 0.33 -12.37
N VAL A 26 15.49 -0.41 -11.81
CA VAL A 26 14.49 -1.16 -12.57
C VAL A 26 13.10 -0.56 -12.44
N TRP A 27 12.61 -0.36 -11.20
CA TRP A 27 11.25 0.10 -10.93
C TRP A 27 11.01 1.59 -11.23
N GLY A 28 12.07 2.39 -11.17
CA GLY A 28 12.04 3.81 -11.53
C GLY A 28 11.76 4.76 -10.37
N LEU A 29 11.91 4.31 -9.12
CA LEU A 29 11.95 5.20 -7.95
C LEU A 29 13.25 5.98 -7.88
N GLN A 30 13.29 7.00 -7.03
CA GLN A 30 14.45 7.83 -6.76
C GLN A 30 14.88 7.70 -5.29
N PRO A 31 16.18 7.90 -4.99
CA PRO A 31 16.62 7.96 -3.59
C PRO A 31 16.03 9.19 -2.90
N ALA A 32 15.55 9.01 -1.68
CA ALA A 32 15.06 10.09 -0.82
C ALA A 32 15.95 10.29 0.41
N GLY A 33 16.80 9.33 0.74
CA GLY A 33 17.72 9.35 1.85
C GLY A 33 17.99 7.96 2.40
N GLU A 34 18.86 7.91 3.38
CA GLU A 34 19.21 6.71 4.14
C GLU A 34 19.63 7.12 5.55
N ASP A 35 19.26 6.34 6.55
CA ASP A 35 19.73 6.47 7.92
C ASP A 35 20.04 5.09 8.52
N ARG A 36 20.22 5.02 9.84
CA ARG A 36 20.49 3.75 10.54
C ARG A 36 19.33 2.76 10.50
N HIS A 37 18.10 3.22 10.20
CA HIS A 37 16.89 2.43 10.27
C HIS A 37 16.44 1.94 8.91
N ALA A 38 16.55 2.78 7.87
CA ALA A 38 15.95 2.48 6.57
C ALA A 38 16.65 3.18 5.39
N ARG A 39 16.31 2.70 4.19
CA ARG A 39 16.51 3.37 2.90
C ARG A 39 15.19 3.91 2.41
N TYR A 40 15.15 5.20 2.13
CA TYR A 40 13.93 5.91 1.72
C TYR A 40 13.92 6.13 0.22
N LEU A 41 12.81 5.77 -0.41
CA LEU A 41 12.63 5.82 -1.86
C LEU A 41 11.38 6.61 -2.20
N ARG A 42 11.48 7.51 -3.17
CA ARG A 42 10.40 8.39 -3.57
C ARG A 42 9.97 8.18 -5.02
N GLY A 43 8.71 8.50 -5.30
CA GLY A 43 8.20 8.65 -6.66
C GLY A 43 8.46 10.05 -7.25
N ALA A 44 7.76 10.35 -8.34
CA ALA A 44 7.86 11.65 -9.01
C ALA A 44 7.08 12.78 -8.32
N SER A 45 6.19 12.46 -7.36
CA SER A 45 5.44 13.45 -6.58
C SER A 45 6.33 14.19 -5.58
N THR A 46 5.76 15.21 -4.91
CA THR A 46 6.48 16.07 -3.96
C THR A 46 6.69 15.47 -2.57
N GLY A 47 6.12 14.29 -2.26
CA GLY A 47 6.32 13.61 -0.98
C GLY A 47 7.78 13.24 -0.73
N HIS A 48 8.20 13.13 0.55
CA HIS A 48 9.57 12.75 0.90
C HIS A 48 9.90 11.36 0.34
N HIS A 49 9.12 10.36 0.71
CA HIS A 49 9.26 8.98 0.25
C HIS A 49 7.89 8.31 0.15
N ILE A 50 7.82 7.22 -0.59
CA ILE A 50 6.63 6.37 -0.73
C ILE A 50 6.89 4.94 -0.29
N VAL A 51 8.17 4.55 -0.20
CA VAL A 51 8.63 3.27 0.34
C VAL A 51 9.83 3.53 1.25
N SER A 52 9.83 2.87 2.41
CA SER A 52 11.02 2.72 3.24
C SER A 52 11.39 1.23 3.38
N LEU A 53 12.66 0.90 3.20
CA LEU A 53 13.18 -0.46 3.29
C LEU A 53 13.98 -0.63 4.57
N HIS A 54 13.44 -1.41 5.50
CA HIS A 54 14.02 -1.64 6.83
C HIS A 54 14.79 -2.97 6.83
N PRO A 55 16.09 -2.98 7.17
CA PRO A 55 16.87 -4.22 7.26
C PRO A 55 16.26 -5.18 8.30
N ALA A 56 16.04 -6.42 7.91
CA ALA A 56 15.46 -7.46 8.77
C ALA A 56 15.89 -8.86 8.30
N SER A 57 15.68 -9.88 9.14
CA SER A 57 15.98 -11.27 8.77
C SER A 57 14.94 -11.91 7.85
N ARG A 58 13.78 -11.28 7.69
CA ARG A 58 12.66 -11.75 6.84
C ARG A 58 11.89 -10.58 6.26
N ARG A 59 11.11 -10.82 5.21
CA ARG A 59 10.18 -9.85 4.67
C ARG A 59 8.90 -9.75 5.53
N GLY A 60 8.16 -8.67 5.39
CA GLY A 60 6.90 -8.39 6.07
C GLY A 60 6.61 -6.89 6.10
N LEU A 61 5.46 -6.51 6.60
CA LEU A 61 5.12 -5.11 6.81
C LEU A 61 5.89 -4.59 8.03
N HIS A 62 6.64 -3.47 7.86
CA HIS A 62 7.17 -2.73 8.98
C HIS A 62 6.12 -1.76 9.53
N HIS A 63 5.55 -0.93 8.66
CA HIS A 63 4.41 -0.06 8.98
C HIS A 63 3.69 0.42 7.72
N LEU A 64 2.46 0.92 7.90
CA LEU A 64 1.68 1.57 6.87
C LEU A 64 1.31 2.98 7.36
N ALA A 65 1.72 4.01 6.61
CA ALA A 65 1.57 5.40 7.01
C ALA A 65 0.47 6.12 6.24
N PHE A 66 -0.33 6.88 6.98
CA PHE A 66 -1.39 7.73 6.45
C PHE A 66 -1.18 9.18 6.88
N SER A 67 -1.50 10.11 6.01
CA SER A 67 -1.47 11.53 6.32
C SER A 67 -2.76 12.01 6.98
N VAL A 68 -2.62 12.93 7.93
CA VAL A 68 -3.71 13.66 8.58
C VAL A 68 -3.49 15.17 8.45
N ALA A 69 -4.50 15.98 8.83
CA ALA A 69 -4.53 17.40 8.50
C ALA A 69 -3.46 18.25 9.22
N GLY A 70 -3.04 17.87 10.41
CA GLY A 70 -2.09 18.64 11.22
C GLY A 70 -1.77 17.95 12.54
N ARG A 71 -0.97 18.61 13.38
CA ARG A 71 -0.57 18.07 14.69
C ARG A 71 -1.77 17.80 15.59
N GLU A 72 -2.70 18.72 15.62
CA GLU A 72 -3.95 18.59 16.40
C GLU A 72 -4.72 17.33 16.03
N ALA A 73 -4.74 16.97 14.74
CA ALA A 73 -5.41 15.74 14.29
C ALA A 73 -4.66 14.46 14.72
N VAL A 74 -3.33 14.52 14.88
CA VAL A 74 -2.53 13.42 15.45
C VAL A 74 -2.83 13.27 16.94
N ASP A 75 -2.85 14.39 17.70
CA ASP A 75 -3.13 14.41 19.15
C ASP A 75 -4.57 13.92 19.44
N GLU A 76 -5.55 14.38 18.68
CA GLU A 76 -6.94 13.92 18.77
C GLU A 76 -7.07 12.42 18.45
N ALA A 77 -6.30 11.93 17.46
CA ALA A 77 -6.27 10.51 17.13
C ALA A 77 -5.72 9.68 18.30
N ALA A 78 -4.66 10.14 18.97
CA ALA A 78 -4.10 9.46 20.15
C ALA A 78 -5.16 9.30 21.26
N ILE A 79 -5.84 10.39 21.61
CA ILE A 79 -6.90 10.39 22.63
C ILE A 79 -8.02 9.40 22.29
N GLU A 80 -8.44 9.37 21.02
CA GLU A 80 -9.51 8.46 20.57
C GLU A 80 -9.06 6.99 20.58
N LEU A 81 -7.81 6.70 20.18
CA LEU A 81 -7.24 5.37 20.21
C LEU A 81 -7.13 4.84 21.66
N GLU A 82 -6.62 5.65 22.58
CA GLU A 82 -6.52 5.33 24.01
C GLU A 82 -7.90 5.06 24.63
N ARG A 83 -8.87 5.95 24.33
CA ARG A 83 -10.26 5.78 24.80
C ARG A 83 -10.88 4.46 24.35
N ARG A 84 -10.45 3.92 23.21
CA ARG A 84 -10.89 2.63 22.66
C ARG A 84 -10.02 1.44 23.10
N GLY A 85 -8.98 1.68 23.91
CA GLY A 85 -8.06 0.63 24.35
C GLY A 85 -7.14 0.09 23.26
N ILE A 86 -6.90 0.89 22.20
CA ILE A 86 -6.00 0.49 21.11
C ILE A 86 -4.57 0.78 21.53
N THR A 87 -3.67 -0.17 21.31
CA THR A 87 -2.27 -0.07 21.72
C THR A 87 -1.54 0.97 20.87
N ILE A 88 -1.08 2.06 21.49
CA ILE A 88 -0.16 3.03 20.90
C ILE A 88 1.27 2.57 21.20
N VAL A 89 2.08 2.40 20.16
CA VAL A 89 3.50 1.98 20.26
C VAL A 89 4.48 3.14 20.13
N ALA A 90 4.04 4.26 19.55
CA ALA A 90 4.73 5.54 19.57
C ALA A 90 3.70 6.66 19.77
N HIS A 91 3.75 7.35 20.92
CA HIS A 91 2.87 8.48 21.22
C HIS A 91 3.20 9.69 20.33
N PRO A 92 2.26 10.67 20.19
CA PRO A 92 2.46 11.83 19.36
C PRO A 92 3.79 12.55 19.64
N ASP A 93 4.67 12.57 18.64
CA ASP A 93 5.95 13.28 18.66
C ASP A 93 6.49 13.41 17.22
N TYR A 94 7.61 14.10 17.04
CA TYR A 94 8.39 14.03 15.80
C TYR A 94 8.98 12.63 15.65
N LEU A 95 8.59 11.95 14.58
CA LEU A 95 9.03 10.58 14.32
C LEU A 95 10.52 10.54 13.93
N ASP A 96 11.26 9.56 14.48
CA ASP A 96 12.71 9.37 14.24
C ASP A 96 12.95 8.66 12.89
N GLU A 97 12.36 9.20 11.82
CA GLU A 97 12.57 8.77 10.44
C GLU A 97 12.64 9.99 9.51
N GLN A 98 13.49 9.90 8.49
CA GLN A 98 13.66 11.03 7.56
C GLN A 98 12.32 11.39 6.87
N GLY A 99 11.90 12.63 7.05
CA GLY A 99 10.71 13.17 6.40
C GLY A 99 9.36 12.72 6.97
N ALA A 100 9.34 11.96 8.06
CA ALA A 100 8.09 11.42 8.62
C ALA A 100 7.19 12.49 9.28
N GLY A 101 7.76 13.60 9.78
CA GLY A 101 6.99 14.68 10.39
C GLY A 101 6.56 14.40 11.84
N TYR A 102 5.47 15.02 12.29
CA TYR A 102 4.85 14.79 13.59
C TYR A 102 3.79 13.70 13.47
N GLY A 103 3.88 12.65 14.27
CA GLY A 103 3.00 11.50 14.11
C GLY A 103 2.90 10.62 15.34
N LEU A 104 2.09 9.60 15.24
CA LEU A 104 1.95 8.53 16.21
C LEU A 104 1.95 7.17 15.49
N ARG A 105 2.25 6.09 16.22
CA ARG A 105 2.11 4.72 15.72
C ARG A 105 1.29 3.89 16.69
N PHE A 106 0.39 3.06 16.15
CA PHE A 106 -0.46 2.16 16.91
C PHE A 106 -0.59 0.82 16.19
N LEU A 107 -1.11 -0.17 16.90
CA LEU A 107 -1.33 -1.51 16.34
C LEU A 107 -2.79 -1.69 15.94
N ASP A 108 -3.00 -2.18 14.71
CA ASP A 108 -4.32 -2.66 14.31
C ASP A 108 -4.67 -4.01 15.00
N PRO A 109 -5.88 -4.57 14.84
CA PRO A 109 -6.26 -5.84 15.47
C PRO A 109 -5.34 -7.02 15.12
N GLU A 110 -4.66 -6.96 13.98
CA GLU A 110 -3.71 -7.99 13.54
C GLU A 110 -2.25 -7.66 13.84
N LYS A 111 -2.02 -6.65 14.71
CA LYS A 111 -0.71 -6.16 15.16
C LYS A 111 0.15 -5.55 14.05
N ARG A 112 -0.47 -5.11 12.96
CA ARG A 112 0.25 -4.26 12.02
C ARG A 112 0.46 -2.88 12.61
N CYS A 113 1.66 -2.36 12.45
CA CYS A 113 1.99 -1.00 12.84
C CYS A 113 1.38 -0.01 11.83
N ILE A 114 0.48 0.84 12.32
CA ILE A 114 -0.16 1.90 11.53
C ILE A 114 0.37 3.24 12.03
N GLU A 115 0.80 4.09 11.09
CA GLU A 115 1.27 5.44 11.37
C GLU A 115 0.23 6.46 10.91
N LEU A 116 -0.01 7.46 11.75
CA LEU A 116 -0.70 8.70 11.36
C LEU A 116 0.28 9.84 11.51
N SER A 117 0.56 10.58 10.44
CA SER A 117 1.54 11.65 10.46
C SER A 117 1.07 12.92 9.72
N ALA A 118 1.62 14.05 10.14
CA ALA A 118 1.36 15.38 9.59
C ALA A 118 2.66 16.15 9.43
N GLY A 119 2.67 17.15 8.53
CA GLY A 119 3.84 17.98 8.31
C GLY A 119 5.02 17.24 7.71
N VAL A 120 4.74 16.17 6.97
CA VAL A 120 5.76 15.38 6.26
C VAL A 120 6.51 16.28 5.31
N THR A 121 7.83 16.34 5.47
CA THR A 121 8.67 17.19 4.62
C THR A 121 8.84 16.55 3.25
N GLY A 122 8.50 17.29 2.20
CA GLY A 122 8.64 16.85 0.83
C GLY A 122 9.70 17.62 0.07
N SER A 123 9.99 17.19 -1.15
CA SER A 123 10.80 17.95 -2.11
C SER A 123 9.93 19.03 -2.73
N SER A 124 10.40 20.28 -2.74
CA SER A 124 9.73 21.39 -3.45
C SER A 124 9.70 21.22 -4.97
N LYS A 125 10.43 20.23 -5.49
CA LYS A 125 10.51 19.91 -6.92
C LYS A 125 10.11 18.46 -7.12
N GLY A 126 8.89 18.23 -7.59
CA GLY A 126 8.54 16.96 -8.23
C GLY A 126 9.44 16.73 -9.46
N ARG A 127 9.59 15.48 -9.88
CA ARG A 127 10.22 15.17 -11.16
C ARG A 127 9.30 15.65 -12.28
N PRO A 128 9.83 16.25 -13.39
CA PRO A 128 9.01 16.49 -14.56
C PRO A 128 8.33 15.19 -15.02
N ASP A 129 7.02 15.23 -15.22
CA ASP A 129 6.29 14.15 -15.87
C ASP A 129 6.93 13.82 -17.22
N GLY A 130 7.24 12.55 -17.48
CA GLY A 130 7.77 12.17 -18.80
C GLY A 130 8.61 10.91 -18.90
N ASN A 131 9.00 10.28 -17.79
CA ASN A 131 9.80 9.04 -17.85
C ASN A 131 9.02 7.76 -17.48
N GLY A 132 7.68 7.80 -17.39
CA GLY A 132 6.86 6.60 -17.14
C GLY A 132 7.07 5.91 -15.79
N GLY A 133 7.73 6.56 -14.81
CA GLY A 133 8.00 5.98 -13.50
C GLY A 133 6.87 6.25 -12.49
N PRO A 134 6.90 5.53 -11.33
CA PRO A 134 5.92 5.72 -10.25
C PRO A 134 5.87 7.17 -9.75
N ARG A 135 4.66 7.68 -9.54
CA ARG A 135 4.43 9.04 -9.03
C ARG A 135 4.28 9.05 -7.51
N ARG A 136 3.43 8.17 -6.98
CA ARG A 136 3.14 8.02 -5.56
C ARG A 136 2.67 6.59 -5.27
N LEU A 137 2.50 6.28 -4.00
CA LEU A 137 1.80 5.07 -3.59
C LEU A 137 0.31 5.19 -4.00
N CYS A 138 -0.18 4.18 -4.73
CA CYS A 138 -1.58 4.13 -5.14
C CYS A 138 -2.42 3.46 -4.05
N HIS A 139 -2.08 2.22 -3.72
CA HIS A 139 -2.73 1.44 -2.68
C HIS A 139 -1.81 0.32 -2.17
N VAL A 140 -2.21 -0.30 -1.06
CA VAL A 140 -1.57 -1.51 -0.53
C VAL A 140 -2.61 -2.60 -0.37
N GLY A 141 -2.34 -3.78 -0.93
CA GLY A 141 -3.09 -4.99 -0.68
C GLY A 141 -2.56 -5.70 0.57
N LEU A 142 -3.45 -6.05 1.50
CA LEU A 142 -3.15 -6.72 2.76
C LEU A 142 -3.98 -8.00 2.88
N ASN A 143 -3.32 -9.09 3.19
CA ASN A 143 -3.97 -10.36 3.51
C ASN A 143 -4.44 -10.37 4.97
N THR A 144 -5.57 -11.01 5.25
CA THR A 144 -6.16 -11.04 6.59
C THR A 144 -6.97 -12.33 6.82
N PRO A 145 -6.77 -13.04 7.94
CA PRO A 145 -7.67 -14.11 8.37
C PRO A 145 -8.93 -13.57 9.08
N TRP A 146 -8.91 -12.35 9.61
CA TRP A 146 -10.01 -11.71 10.33
C TRP A 146 -10.72 -10.66 9.48
N PHE A 147 -11.13 -11.06 8.28
CA PHE A 147 -11.58 -10.19 7.21
C PHE A 147 -12.66 -9.18 7.63
N GLU A 148 -13.74 -9.61 8.28
CA GLU A 148 -14.82 -8.69 8.67
C GLU A 148 -14.36 -7.77 9.81
N GLN A 149 -13.64 -8.31 10.80
CA GLN A 149 -13.18 -7.56 11.97
C GLN A 149 -12.18 -6.45 11.55
N ILE A 150 -11.27 -6.77 10.61
CA ILE A 150 -10.30 -5.76 10.12
C ILE A 150 -10.99 -4.67 9.30
N VAL A 151 -11.94 -5.05 8.44
CA VAL A 151 -12.74 -4.09 7.65
C VAL A 151 -13.55 -3.19 8.60
N GLU A 152 -14.18 -3.75 9.63
CA GLU A 152 -14.92 -2.98 10.64
C GLU A 152 -14.01 -2.03 11.42
N PHE A 153 -12.79 -2.46 11.78
CA PHE A 153 -11.82 -1.59 12.45
C PHE A 153 -11.45 -0.39 11.59
N TYR A 154 -11.09 -0.62 10.32
CA TYR A 154 -10.69 0.47 9.43
C TYR A 154 -11.86 1.41 9.09
N THR A 155 -13.06 0.90 8.96
CA THR A 155 -14.23 1.74 8.67
C THR A 155 -14.79 2.44 9.92
N GLY A 156 -14.95 1.72 11.02
CA GLY A 156 -15.58 2.22 12.24
C GLY A 156 -14.67 3.07 13.13
N ILE A 157 -13.35 2.85 13.08
CA ILE A 157 -12.38 3.55 13.94
C ILE A 157 -11.56 4.54 13.12
N LEU A 158 -10.97 4.11 12.00
CA LEU A 158 -10.11 4.96 11.19
C LEU A 158 -10.87 5.84 10.19
N GLY A 159 -12.17 5.59 9.99
CA GLY A 159 -13.04 6.41 9.15
C GLY A 159 -12.90 6.14 7.64
N PHE A 160 -12.34 4.99 7.26
CA PHE A 160 -12.35 4.55 5.87
C PHE A 160 -13.77 4.25 5.41
N ARG A 161 -13.98 4.25 4.12
CA ARG A 161 -15.24 3.88 3.48
C ARG A 161 -15.02 2.71 2.52
N ILE A 162 -15.98 1.80 2.49
CA ILE A 162 -15.98 0.71 1.51
C ILE A 162 -16.41 1.29 0.16
N SER A 163 -15.61 1.02 -0.87
CA SER A 163 -15.95 1.36 -2.25
C SER A 163 -16.65 0.21 -2.94
N ASP A 164 -16.08 -0.97 -2.87
CA ASP A 164 -16.63 -2.20 -3.44
C ASP A 164 -16.17 -3.42 -2.64
N ARG A 165 -16.76 -4.56 -2.95
CA ARG A 165 -16.30 -5.89 -2.51
C ARG A 165 -16.27 -6.84 -3.71
N ILE A 166 -15.41 -7.88 -3.64
CA ILE A 166 -15.56 -9.08 -4.45
C ILE A 166 -16.02 -10.19 -3.49
N GLU A 167 -17.32 -10.47 -3.49
CA GLU A 167 -17.96 -11.42 -2.57
C GLU A 167 -17.48 -11.20 -1.11
N ASP A 168 -17.11 -12.27 -0.40
CA ASP A 168 -16.52 -12.23 0.92
C ASP A 168 -14.98 -12.31 0.90
N GLN A 169 -14.36 -12.16 -0.28
CA GLN A 169 -12.93 -12.37 -0.50
C GLN A 169 -12.12 -11.08 -0.45
N LEU A 170 -12.62 -10.00 -1.08
CA LEU A 170 -11.91 -8.73 -1.17
C LEU A 170 -12.80 -7.56 -0.72
N ALA A 171 -12.20 -6.62 0.00
CA ALA A 171 -12.81 -5.33 0.33
C ALA A 171 -11.88 -4.20 -0.09
N PHE A 172 -12.41 -3.25 -0.85
CA PHE A 172 -11.72 -2.06 -1.35
C PHE A 172 -12.08 -0.85 -0.50
N LEU A 173 -11.11 -0.28 0.20
CA LEU A 173 -11.33 0.81 1.16
C LEU A 173 -10.64 2.09 0.70
N ARG A 174 -11.34 3.22 0.90
CA ARG A 174 -10.86 4.56 0.58
C ARG A 174 -10.88 5.49 1.79
N CYS A 175 -9.97 6.46 1.81
CA CYS A 175 -9.99 7.60 2.73
C CYS A 175 -10.23 8.93 2.00
N ASP A 176 -10.08 8.95 0.69
CA ASP A 176 -10.31 10.09 -0.20
C ASP A 176 -11.26 9.74 -1.35
N ARG A 177 -11.21 10.45 -2.47
CA ARG A 177 -12.06 10.23 -3.65
C ARG A 177 -11.62 9.07 -4.53
N ARG A 178 -10.39 8.56 -4.39
CA ARG A 178 -9.95 7.38 -5.16
C ARG A 178 -10.75 6.16 -4.74
N HIS A 179 -11.01 5.28 -5.68
CA HIS A 179 -11.79 4.07 -5.40
C HIS A 179 -11.21 3.29 -4.22
N HIS A 180 -9.89 3.15 -4.11
CA HIS A 180 -9.29 2.51 -2.94
C HIS A 180 -7.84 2.94 -2.72
N VAL A 181 -7.42 2.87 -1.49
CA VAL A 181 -6.04 3.04 -1.02
C VAL A 181 -5.57 1.83 -0.20
N ILE A 182 -6.51 0.99 0.25
CA ILE A 182 -6.26 -0.32 0.86
C ILE A 182 -7.18 -1.35 0.20
N VAL A 183 -6.65 -2.55 0.00
CA VAL A 183 -7.42 -3.74 -0.38
C VAL A 183 -7.18 -4.82 0.66
N PHE A 184 -8.20 -5.23 1.40
CA PHE A 184 -8.11 -6.42 2.24
C PHE A 184 -8.51 -7.65 1.44
N ASN A 185 -7.68 -8.69 1.54
CA ASN A 185 -7.88 -10.00 0.93
C ASN A 185 -7.96 -11.07 2.01
N ARG A 186 -9.03 -11.86 2.03
CA ARG A 186 -9.18 -12.99 2.96
C ARG A 186 -8.11 -14.03 2.68
N ALA A 187 -7.33 -14.39 3.71
CA ALA A 187 -6.22 -15.33 3.64
C ALA A 187 -6.00 -16.00 5.00
N ASP A 188 -5.06 -16.92 5.09
CA ASP A 188 -4.82 -17.71 6.29
C ASP A 188 -4.01 -16.96 7.38
N HIS A 189 -3.32 -15.88 6.99
CA HIS A 189 -2.50 -15.06 7.89
C HIS A 189 -2.40 -13.61 7.39
N PRO A 190 -2.11 -12.64 8.28
CA PRO A 190 -1.80 -11.28 7.87
C PRO A 190 -0.47 -11.23 7.14
N SER A 191 -0.44 -10.56 5.99
CA SER A 191 0.78 -10.34 5.21
C SER A 191 0.57 -9.20 4.21
N VAL A 192 1.64 -8.72 3.59
CA VAL A 192 1.56 -7.85 2.42
C VAL A 192 1.22 -8.70 1.20
N ASN A 193 0.08 -8.40 0.56
CA ASN A 193 -0.33 -9.04 -0.69
C ASN A 193 0.40 -8.40 -1.88
N HIS A 194 0.30 -7.08 -2.01
CA HIS A 194 1.02 -6.30 -3.03
C HIS A 194 1.11 -4.82 -2.64
N VAL A 195 2.03 -4.13 -3.30
CA VAL A 195 2.19 -2.67 -3.20
C VAL A 195 1.98 -2.07 -4.58
N ALA A 196 0.99 -1.17 -4.72
CA ALA A 196 0.65 -0.55 -5.98
C ALA A 196 1.17 0.89 -6.07
N TYR A 197 1.77 1.19 -7.21
CA TYR A 197 2.37 2.48 -7.52
C TYR A 197 1.61 3.16 -8.64
N GLU A 198 1.20 4.40 -8.42
CA GLU A 198 0.49 5.19 -9.42
C GLU A 198 1.40 5.56 -10.57
N ILE A 199 0.99 5.20 -11.78
CA ILE A 199 1.54 5.65 -13.07
C ILE A 199 0.53 6.61 -13.71
N ALA A 200 1.01 7.58 -14.46
CA ALA A 200 0.17 8.68 -14.93
C ALA A 200 -1.00 8.25 -15.82
N ASN A 201 -0.77 7.34 -16.76
CA ASN A 201 -1.74 6.88 -17.75
C ASN A 201 -1.32 5.54 -18.37
N VAL A 202 -2.17 4.97 -19.24
CA VAL A 202 -1.92 3.69 -19.91
C VAL A 202 -0.64 3.70 -20.76
N ASP A 203 -0.37 4.79 -21.47
CA ASP A 203 0.83 4.86 -22.32
C ASP A 203 2.11 4.80 -21.48
N ASP A 204 2.11 5.43 -20.31
CA ASP A 204 3.25 5.39 -19.39
C ASP A 204 3.38 4.02 -18.70
N VAL A 205 2.26 3.31 -18.42
CA VAL A 205 2.31 1.89 -17.99
C VAL A 205 2.99 1.05 -19.07
N MET A 206 2.59 1.19 -20.33
CA MET A 206 3.17 0.41 -21.43
C MET A 206 4.65 0.75 -21.69
N LYS A 207 5.06 2.02 -21.50
CA LYS A 207 6.49 2.40 -21.52
C LYS A 207 7.26 1.76 -20.37
N ALA A 208 6.69 1.75 -19.15
CA ALA A 208 7.29 1.10 -17.99
C ALA A 208 7.46 -0.41 -18.24
N VAL A 209 6.42 -1.10 -18.75
CA VAL A 209 6.48 -2.51 -19.15
C VAL A 209 7.59 -2.74 -20.18
N SER A 210 7.68 -1.90 -21.22
CA SER A 210 8.73 -1.99 -22.24
C SER A 210 10.13 -1.82 -21.64
N ASN A 211 10.29 -0.87 -20.71
CA ASN A 211 11.56 -0.62 -20.02
C ASN A 211 11.99 -1.78 -19.12
N LEU A 212 11.05 -2.43 -18.43
CA LEU A 212 11.34 -3.63 -17.62
C LEU A 212 11.72 -4.82 -18.50
N ARG A 213 10.98 -5.05 -19.60
CA ARG A 213 11.31 -6.09 -20.58
C ARG A 213 12.72 -5.92 -21.17
N ALA A 214 13.09 -4.70 -21.52
CA ALA A 214 14.44 -4.41 -22.02
C ALA A 214 15.56 -4.73 -21.01
N ARG A 215 15.20 -4.86 -19.72
CA ARG A 215 16.08 -5.28 -18.61
C ARG A 215 15.91 -6.73 -18.20
N GLY A 216 15.12 -7.51 -18.96
CA GLY A 216 14.89 -8.94 -18.71
C GLY A 216 13.81 -9.24 -17.66
N HIS A 217 12.94 -8.28 -17.33
CA HIS A 217 11.82 -8.48 -16.39
C HIS A 217 10.50 -8.57 -17.16
N GLU A 218 9.90 -9.75 -17.17
CA GLU A 218 8.54 -9.95 -17.72
C GLU A 218 7.49 -9.76 -16.62
N PRO A 219 6.28 -9.31 -16.97
CA PRO A 219 5.18 -9.24 -16.02
C PRO A 219 4.83 -10.63 -15.45
N ASP A 220 4.63 -10.71 -14.16
CA ASP A 220 4.06 -11.90 -13.51
C ASP A 220 2.55 -12.00 -13.79
N TRP A 221 1.85 -10.84 -13.94
CA TRP A 221 0.45 -10.77 -14.31
C TRP A 221 0.12 -9.40 -14.90
N GLY A 222 -0.56 -9.35 -16.05
CA GLY A 222 -0.88 -8.11 -16.76
C GLY A 222 -0.03 -7.91 -18.02
N PRO A 223 -0.17 -6.76 -18.71
CA PRO A 223 -1.13 -5.68 -18.44
C PRO A 223 -2.59 -6.10 -18.60
N GLY A 224 -3.46 -5.57 -17.75
CA GLY A 224 -4.90 -5.79 -17.79
C GLY A 224 -5.66 -4.62 -17.16
N ARG A 225 -6.98 -4.74 -17.04
CA ARG A 225 -7.84 -3.75 -16.38
C ARG A 225 -8.76 -4.43 -15.37
N HIS A 226 -8.70 -4.01 -14.10
CA HIS A 226 -9.58 -4.54 -13.06
C HIS A 226 -11.04 -4.08 -13.23
N GLY A 227 -11.99 -4.90 -12.77
CA GLY A 227 -13.38 -4.52 -12.64
C GLY A 227 -13.59 -3.50 -11.54
N PRO A 228 -13.44 -3.89 -10.25
CA PRO A 228 -13.47 -2.96 -9.14
C PRO A 228 -12.34 -1.93 -9.26
N GLY A 229 -12.70 -0.65 -9.13
CA GLY A 229 -11.74 0.45 -9.28
C GLY A 229 -11.34 0.79 -10.70
N ASN A 230 -11.66 -0.06 -11.69
CA ASN A 230 -11.43 0.17 -13.13
C ASN A 230 -9.97 0.56 -13.48
N ASN A 231 -9.00 0.27 -12.60
CA ASN A 231 -7.60 0.62 -12.82
C ASN A 231 -6.90 -0.36 -13.76
N ILE A 232 -5.98 0.17 -14.57
CA ILE A 232 -5.03 -0.62 -15.34
C ILE A 232 -4.01 -1.18 -14.36
N PHE A 233 -3.61 -2.42 -14.55
CA PHE A 233 -2.64 -3.10 -13.69
C PHE A 233 -1.55 -3.80 -14.49
N CYS A 234 -0.37 -3.91 -13.87
CA CYS A 234 0.70 -4.79 -14.32
C CYS A 234 1.58 -5.15 -13.12
N TYR A 235 1.65 -6.44 -12.79
CA TYR A 235 2.31 -6.96 -11.59
C TYR A 235 3.68 -7.56 -11.89
N TYR A 236 4.62 -7.32 -10.97
CA TYR A 236 5.98 -7.83 -10.99
C TYR A 236 6.42 -8.23 -9.59
N ARG A 237 7.26 -9.23 -9.47
CA ARG A 237 7.95 -9.54 -8.22
C ARG A 237 9.29 -8.82 -8.15
N ASP A 238 9.60 -8.26 -7.00
CA ASP A 238 10.91 -7.73 -6.70
C ASP A 238 11.88 -8.83 -6.18
N PRO A 239 13.18 -8.53 -6.04
CA PRO A 239 14.16 -9.51 -5.57
C PRO A 239 13.91 -10.04 -4.15
N ALA A 240 13.19 -9.31 -3.30
CA ALA A 240 12.78 -9.75 -1.96
C ALA A 240 11.52 -10.62 -1.99
N GLY A 241 10.85 -10.73 -3.15
CA GLY A 241 9.63 -11.52 -3.35
C GLY A 241 8.34 -10.79 -3.02
N TYR A 242 8.37 -9.46 -2.84
CA TYR A 242 7.12 -8.68 -2.80
C TYR A 242 6.55 -8.52 -4.20
N VAL A 243 5.23 -8.51 -4.26
CA VAL A 243 4.50 -8.22 -5.50
C VAL A 243 4.25 -6.73 -5.59
N ASN A 244 4.72 -6.12 -6.68
CA ASN A 244 4.57 -4.70 -6.98
C ASN A 244 3.66 -4.53 -8.19
N GLU A 245 2.77 -3.54 -8.14
CA GLU A 245 1.83 -3.23 -9.20
C GLU A 245 2.09 -1.84 -9.78
N PHE A 246 2.23 -1.73 -11.09
CA PHE A 246 1.94 -0.47 -11.77
C PHE A 246 0.44 -0.32 -11.88
N SER A 247 -0.11 0.75 -11.32
CA SER A 247 -1.55 1.04 -11.31
C SER A 247 -1.82 2.41 -11.92
N SER A 248 -2.81 2.49 -12.79
CA SER A 248 -3.16 3.72 -13.51
C SER A 248 -4.67 3.83 -13.69
N GLU A 249 -5.16 5.04 -13.86
CA GLU A 249 -6.56 5.34 -14.16
C GLU A 249 -7.55 4.78 -13.13
N ILE A 250 -7.18 4.73 -11.85
CA ILE A 250 -8.11 4.32 -10.79
C ILE A 250 -9.34 5.23 -10.77
N ALA A 251 -10.53 4.63 -10.69
CA ALA A 251 -11.79 5.37 -10.64
C ALA A 251 -11.86 6.33 -9.44
N TYR A 252 -12.57 7.44 -9.63
CA TYR A 252 -12.85 8.42 -8.59
C TYR A 252 -14.34 8.39 -8.22
N ILE A 253 -14.63 8.41 -6.93
CA ILE A 253 -15.97 8.56 -6.39
C ILE A 253 -16.20 10.05 -6.20
N GLU A 254 -16.98 10.63 -7.11
CA GLU A 254 -17.19 12.08 -7.17
C GLU A 254 -18.24 12.56 -6.16
N ASP A 255 -19.26 11.73 -5.88
CA ASP A 255 -20.34 12.05 -4.97
C ASP A 255 -20.60 10.89 -4.00
N GLU A 256 -20.26 11.12 -2.75
CA GLU A 256 -20.46 10.17 -1.65
C GLU A 256 -21.95 9.91 -1.34
N ALA A 257 -22.82 10.86 -1.63
CA ALA A 257 -24.26 10.72 -1.33
C ALA A 257 -24.94 9.71 -2.26
N ILE A 258 -24.42 9.54 -3.48
CA ILE A 258 -24.99 8.63 -4.46
C ILE A 258 -24.19 7.34 -4.65
N HIS A 259 -22.94 7.30 -4.17
CA HIS A 259 -22.12 6.09 -4.29
C HIS A 259 -22.70 4.97 -3.43
N LYS A 260 -22.88 3.81 -4.06
CA LYS A 260 -23.29 2.57 -3.38
C LYS A 260 -22.24 1.51 -3.67
N PRO A 261 -21.59 0.94 -2.65
CA PRO A 261 -20.66 -0.16 -2.83
C PRO A 261 -21.30 -1.32 -3.60
N ALA A 262 -20.63 -1.76 -4.66
CA ALA A 262 -21.03 -2.95 -5.40
C ALA A 262 -20.41 -4.20 -4.78
N VAL A 263 -21.11 -5.34 -4.93
CA VAL A 263 -20.57 -6.66 -4.64
C VAL A 263 -20.38 -7.38 -5.97
N TRP A 264 -19.13 -7.53 -6.36
CA TRP A 264 -18.72 -8.18 -7.59
C TRP A 264 -18.64 -9.70 -7.40
N ARG A 265 -18.93 -10.45 -8.46
CA ARG A 265 -18.66 -11.89 -8.47
C ARG A 265 -17.15 -12.14 -8.65
N ARG A 266 -16.63 -13.17 -8.00
CA ARG A 266 -15.25 -13.62 -8.24
C ARG A 266 -15.19 -14.42 -9.54
N ALA A 267 -14.89 -13.72 -10.63
CA ALA A 267 -14.85 -14.29 -11.98
C ALA A 267 -13.65 -13.73 -12.75
N PRO A 268 -13.13 -14.44 -13.76
CA PRO A 268 -11.99 -13.97 -14.56
C PRO A 268 -12.21 -12.57 -15.15
N GLU A 269 -13.40 -12.30 -15.65
CA GLU A 269 -13.81 -11.00 -16.22
C GLU A 269 -13.87 -9.87 -15.19
N THR A 270 -14.05 -10.18 -13.91
CA THR A 270 -13.98 -9.21 -12.83
C THR A 270 -12.53 -8.86 -12.48
N LEU A 271 -11.64 -9.85 -12.59
CA LEU A 271 -10.21 -9.64 -12.32
C LEU A 271 -9.51 -8.92 -13.48
N ASP A 272 -9.95 -9.18 -14.72
CA ASP A 272 -9.40 -8.56 -15.92
C ASP A 272 -10.49 -8.29 -16.98
N PHE A 273 -11.01 -7.09 -17.02
CA PHE A 273 -12.02 -6.64 -17.98
C PHE A 273 -11.56 -6.72 -19.45
N TRP A 274 -10.26 -6.55 -19.69
CA TRP A 274 -9.73 -6.62 -21.04
C TRP A 274 -9.54 -8.05 -21.53
N GLY A 275 -9.43 -9.01 -20.61
CA GLY A 275 -9.11 -10.40 -20.94
C GLY A 275 -7.70 -10.60 -21.49
N THR A 276 -6.82 -9.60 -21.36
CA THR A 276 -5.46 -9.62 -21.88
C THR A 276 -4.50 -10.41 -20.99
N ALA A 277 -4.76 -10.45 -19.69
CA ALA A 277 -3.94 -11.09 -18.68
C ALA A 277 -4.63 -12.32 -18.06
N GLY A 278 -5.95 -12.39 -18.13
CA GLY A 278 -6.75 -13.44 -17.50
C GLY A 278 -6.61 -13.45 -15.98
N THR A 279 -6.64 -14.64 -15.36
CA THR A 279 -6.44 -14.81 -13.92
C THR A 279 -4.97 -14.95 -13.57
N PRO A 280 -4.54 -14.46 -12.37
CA PRO A 280 -3.15 -14.61 -11.94
C PRO A 280 -2.71 -16.07 -11.87
N GLY A 281 -1.53 -16.39 -12.36
CA GLY A 281 -0.92 -17.72 -12.32
C GLY A 281 -0.61 -18.18 -10.89
N ALA A 282 -0.28 -19.46 -10.71
CA ALA A 282 0.01 -20.03 -9.38
C ALA A 282 1.19 -19.33 -8.70
N ASP A 283 2.24 -19.02 -9.44
CA ASP A 283 3.46 -18.41 -8.89
C ASP A 283 3.20 -17.01 -8.32
N VAL A 284 2.45 -16.17 -9.03
CA VAL A 284 2.10 -14.84 -8.53
C VAL A 284 1.12 -14.92 -7.37
N ARG A 285 0.15 -15.86 -7.39
CA ARG A 285 -0.75 -16.07 -6.24
C ARG A 285 0.02 -16.50 -4.99
N ASN A 286 1.01 -17.40 -5.13
CA ASN A 286 1.88 -17.81 -4.03
C ASN A 286 2.72 -16.63 -3.50
N ALA A 287 3.23 -15.78 -4.38
CA ALA A 287 3.95 -14.58 -3.98
C ALA A 287 3.03 -13.58 -3.25
N MET A 288 1.79 -13.41 -3.73
CA MET A 288 0.74 -12.58 -3.10
C MET A 288 0.29 -13.12 -1.73
N ALA A 289 0.42 -14.42 -1.46
CA ALA A 289 0.15 -14.95 -0.12
C ALA A 289 1.10 -14.35 0.92
N GLY A 290 2.32 -13.99 0.53
CA GLY A 290 3.31 -13.35 1.39
C GLY A 290 3.78 -14.24 2.55
N ASP A 291 4.69 -13.71 3.35
CA ASP A 291 5.07 -14.33 4.62
C ASP A 291 4.25 -13.68 5.75
N PRO A 292 3.91 -14.41 6.81
CA PRO A 292 3.18 -13.82 7.94
C PRO A 292 3.86 -12.57 8.49
N ASP A 293 3.09 -11.51 8.71
CA ASP A 293 3.61 -10.27 9.29
C ASP A 293 4.25 -10.51 10.67
N PRO A 294 5.22 -9.69 11.10
CA PRO A 294 5.81 -9.78 12.44
C PRO A 294 4.75 -9.73 13.54
N GLY A 295 4.91 -10.55 14.57
CA GLY A 295 3.96 -10.63 15.70
C GLY A 295 2.76 -11.56 15.47
N TRP A 296 2.58 -12.09 14.27
CA TRP A 296 1.52 -13.08 14.02
C TRP A 296 1.95 -14.51 14.36
N THR A 297 1.05 -15.26 14.99
CA THR A 297 1.10 -16.74 15.09
C THR A 297 -0.27 -17.35 14.84
N SER A 298 -0.30 -18.60 14.40
CA SER A 298 -1.54 -19.37 14.20
C SER A 298 -2.39 -19.55 15.46
N LYS A 299 -1.87 -19.23 16.63
CA LYS A 299 -2.57 -19.28 17.94
C LYS A 299 -3.14 -17.93 18.36
N GLY A 300 -3.07 -16.93 17.49
CA GLY A 300 -3.41 -15.53 17.79
C GLY A 300 -2.18 -14.66 17.95
N ILE A 301 -2.39 -13.44 18.45
CA ILE A 301 -1.40 -12.40 18.52
C ILE A 301 -0.35 -12.72 19.58
N ILE A 302 0.94 -12.65 19.23
CA ILE A 302 2.00 -12.58 20.22
C ILE A 302 2.05 -11.15 20.76
N GLU A 303 2.01 -10.99 22.10
CA GLU A 303 2.47 -9.74 22.72
C GLU A 303 3.95 -9.53 22.37
N ILE A 304 4.26 -8.37 21.74
CA ILE A 304 5.62 -7.94 21.44
C ILE A 304 6.19 -7.25 22.68
#